data_ba3377f80f96ff2eea29f7d62fa0e34d
#
_entry.id   ba3377f80f96ff2eea29f7d62fa0e34d
#
_cell.length_a   1.000
_cell.length_b   1.000
_cell.length_c   1.000
_cell.angle_alpha   90.00
_cell.angle_beta   90.00
_cell.angle_gamma   90.00
#
_symmetry.space_group_name_H-M   'P 1'
#
loop_
_entity.id
_entity.type
_entity.pdbx_description
1 polymer ?
#
loop_
_entity_poly.entity_id
_entity_poly.type
_entity_poly.pdbx_seq_one_letter_code
_entity_poly.pdbx_strand_id
1 'polypeptide(L)'
;DNKIYCGEGEPQYNNPAWLKETTWGNNGIRKLLRDHATANGTKPVTRIELAVKELNAEKAKNPKMYPDSIYQKKLSKLKAGELKDGKIPTLTVIIKPSDNASYKNMVDALDEMQILSIGTYVIDKLNADDLHLLKLRGVKL
;
A
#
# COMPACT_ATOMS: atom_id res chain seq x y z
N ASP A 1 7.28 -13.55 15.31
CA ASP A 1 7.25 -14.07 13.95
C ASP A 1 6.96 -12.96 12.95
N ASN A 2 7.75 -12.92 11.86
CA ASN A 2 7.68 -11.85 10.86
C ASN A 2 6.71 -12.20 9.72
N LYS A 3 5.51 -12.66 10.08
CA LYS A 3 4.51 -13.06 9.09
C LYS A 3 3.58 -11.91 8.76
N ILE A 4 3.23 -11.80 7.48
CA ILE A 4 2.29 -10.82 6.97
C ILE A 4 1.10 -11.55 6.38
N TYR A 5 -0.09 -11.14 6.77
CA TYR A 5 -1.35 -11.63 6.19
C TYR A 5 -2.07 -10.48 5.53
N CYS A 6 -2.57 -10.70 4.33
CA CYS A 6 -3.20 -9.65 3.52
C CYS A 6 -4.54 -10.12 2.97
N GLY A 7 -5.55 -9.28 3.06
CA GLY A 7 -6.82 -9.47 2.41
C GLY A 7 -7.14 -8.29 1.50
N GLU A 8 -7.75 -8.56 0.35
CA GLU A 8 -8.10 -7.55 -0.63
C GLU A 8 -9.61 -7.40 -0.73
N GLY A 9 -10.06 -6.15 -0.87
CA GLY A 9 -11.48 -5.82 -0.98
C GLY A 9 -12.20 -5.85 0.36
N GLU A 10 -13.51 -6.07 0.32
CA GLU A 10 -14.30 -6.13 1.54
C GLU A 10 -13.92 -7.32 2.40
N PRO A 11 -13.75 -7.12 3.73
CA PRO A 11 -13.36 -8.21 4.61
C PRO A 11 -14.39 -9.35 4.63
N GLN A 12 -13.88 -10.57 4.54
CA GLN A 12 -14.67 -11.80 4.63
C GLN A 12 -14.29 -12.53 5.93
N TYR A 13 -14.87 -12.09 7.03
CA TYR A 13 -14.43 -12.50 8.38
C TYR A 13 -14.68 -13.99 8.70
N ASN A 14 -15.49 -14.69 7.90
CA ASN A 14 -15.73 -16.12 8.08
C ASN A 14 -15.05 -16.99 7.02
N ASN A 15 -14.21 -16.37 6.18
CA ASN A 15 -13.51 -17.09 5.11
C ASN A 15 -12.00 -17.00 5.32
N PRO A 16 -11.37 -18.03 5.91
CA PRO A 16 -9.92 -17.98 6.16
C PRO A 16 -9.09 -17.89 4.87
N ALA A 17 -9.62 -18.33 3.73
CA ALA A 17 -8.93 -18.22 2.44
C ALA A 17 -8.84 -16.78 1.92
N TRP A 18 -9.63 -15.86 2.46
CA TRP A 18 -9.53 -14.44 2.12
C TRP A 18 -8.19 -13.83 2.55
N LEU A 19 -7.62 -14.31 3.67
CA LEU A 19 -6.30 -13.90 4.11
C LEU A 19 -5.23 -14.74 3.43
N LYS A 20 -4.30 -14.06 2.78
CA LYS A 20 -3.14 -14.69 2.15
C LYS A 20 -1.88 -14.35 2.93
N GLU A 21 -1.07 -15.34 3.21
CA GLU A 21 0.25 -15.12 3.80
C GLU A 21 1.20 -14.61 2.74
N THR A 22 1.98 -13.58 3.08
CA THR A 22 2.98 -13.00 2.18
C THR A 22 4.24 -12.63 2.96
N THR A 23 5.22 -12.16 2.24
CA THR A 23 6.52 -11.80 2.79
C THR A 23 6.87 -10.35 2.44
N TRP A 24 7.94 -9.84 3.02
CA TRP A 24 8.48 -8.54 2.67
C TRP A 24 9.21 -8.61 1.32
N GLY A 25 9.24 -7.46 0.61
CA GLY A 25 10.05 -7.30 -0.59
C GLY A 25 9.31 -7.48 -1.90
N ASN A 26 10.09 -7.54 -2.98
CA ASN A 26 9.60 -7.45 -4.37
C ASN A 26 8.65 -8.58 -4.77
N ASN A 27 8.85 -9.79 -4.26
CA ASN A 27 8.04 -10.96 -4.62
C ASN A 27 6.93 -11.25 -3.60
N GLY A 28 6.81 -10.42 -2.57
CA GLY A 28 5.81 -10.56 -1.52
C GLY A 28 4.80 -9.43 -1.53
N ILE A 29 4.72 -8.69 -0.42
CA ILE A 29 3.72 -7.63 -0.23
C ILE A 29 3.80 -6.55 -1.31
N ARG A 30 5.00 -6.22 -1.77
CA ARG A 30 5.20 -5.19 -2.79
C ARG A 30 4.55 -5.59 -4.10
N LYS A 31 4.75 -6.84 -4.53
CA LYS A 31 4.11 -7.37 -5.74
C LYS A 31 2.59 -7.40 -5.59
N LEU A 32 2.11 -7.82 -4.44
CA LEU A 32 0.68 -7.90 -4.16
C LEU A 32 0.01 -6.52 -4.26
N LEU A 33 0.65 -5.50 -3.71
CA LEU A 33 0.13 -4.13 -3.76
C LEU A 33 0.18 -3.57 -5.18
N ARG A 34 1.24 -3.84 -5.93
CA ARG A 34 1.36 -3.42 -7.33
C ARG A 34 0.31 -4.07 -8.23
N ASP A 35 0.01 -5.33 -7.97
CA ASP A 35 -0.92 -6.12 -8.80
C ASP A 35 -2.39 -5.89 -8.42
N HIS A 36 -2.65 -5.23 -7.28
CA HIS A 36 -4.01 -4.93 -6.86
C HIS A 36 -4.72 -4.09 -7.92
N ALA A 37 -5.86 -4.58 -8.40
CA ALA A 37 -6.64 -3.94 -9.44
C ALA A 37 -8.04 -3.55 -8.94
N THR A 38 -8.55 -2.44 -9.45
CA THR A 38 -9.93 -2.03 -9.23
C THR A 38 -10.88 -2.87 -10.08
N ALA A 39 -12.20 -2.70 -9.89
CA ALA A 39 -13.21 -3.47 -10.61
C ALA A 39 -13.08 -3.34 -12.13
N ASN A 40 -12.56 -2.22 -12.65
CA ASN A 40 -12.35 -2.01 -14.08
C ASN A 40 -10.97 -2.44 -14.59
N GLY A 41 -10.19 -3.12 -13.76
CA GLY A 41 -8.86 -3.63 -14.13
C GLY A 41 -7.71 -2.65 -13.98
N THR A 42 -7.95 -1.43 -13.50
CA THR A 42 -6.89 -0.46 -13.24
C THR A 42 -6.07 -0.87 -12.03
N LYS A 43 -4.74 -0.83 -12.17
CA LYS A 43 -3.81 -1.09 -11.06
C LYS A 43 -3.29 0.25 -10.52
N PRO A 44 -3.91 0.80 -9.46
CA PRO A 44 -3.61 2.17 -9.04
C PRO A 44 -2.17 2.35 -8.57
N VAL A 45 -1.61 1.42 -7.83
CA VAL A 45 -0.21 1.54 -7.34
C VAL A 45 0.76 1.60 -8.51
N THR A 46 0.63 0.69 -9.48
CA THR A 46 1.49 0.66 -10.66
C THR A 46 1.38 1.94 -11.48
N ARG A 47 0.16 2.44 -11.70
CA ARG A 47 -0.09 3.67 -12.45
C ARG A 47 0.55 4.88 -11.78
N ILE A 48 0.39 4.99 -10.47
CA ILE A 48 0.97 6.10 -9.70
C ILE A 48 2.50 6.01 -9.66
N GLU A 49 3.07 4.83 -9.52
CA GLU A 49 4.53 4.66 -9.56
C GLU A 49 5.13 5.14 -10.88
N LEU A 50 4.49 4.82 -12.00
CA LEU A 50 4.94 5.29 -13.31
C LEU A 50 4.89 6.82 -13.41
N ALA A 51 3.82 7.43 -12.92
CA ALA A 51 3.67 8.88 -12.93
C ALA A 51 4.73 9.57 -12.04
N VAL A 52 5.05 8.98 -10.90
CA VAL A 52 6.10 9.50 -10.00
C VAL A 52 7.48 9.38 -10.66
N LYS A 53 7.75 8.28 -11.35
CA LYS A 53 9.00 8.11 -12.11
C LYS A 53 9.15 9.19 -13.18
N GLU A 54 8.08 9.50 -13.91
CA GLU A 54 8.09 10.57 -14.92
C GLU A 54 8.37 11.93 -14.29
N LEU A 55 7.74 12.23 -13.15
CA LEU A 55 7.97 13.47 -12.42
C LEU A 55 9.42 13.58 -11.98
N ASN A 56 9.98 12.52 -11.44
CA ASN A 56 11.38 12.49 -11.00
C ASN A 56 12.35 12.68 -12.16
N ALA A 57 12.04 12.09 -13.33
CA ALA A 57 12.85 12.26 -14.53
C ALA A 57 12.82 13.72 -15.03
N GLU A 58 11.65 14.36 -15.01
CA GLU A 58 11.52 15.78 -15.37
C GLU A 58 12.29 16.68 -14.41
N LYS A 59 12.21 16.41 -13.12
CA LYS A 59 12.97 17.16 -12.10
C LYS A 59 14.47 17.03 -12.32
N ALA A 60 14.95 15.84 -12.68
CA ALA A 60 16.37 15.62 -12.96
C ALA A 60 16.84 16.40 -14.18
N LYS A 61 15.98 16.54 -15.20
CA LYS A 61 16.30 17.31 -16.41
C LYS A 61 16.23 18.82 -16.20
N ASN A 62 15.28 19.28 -15.39
CA ASN A 62 15.00 20.71 -15.20
C ASN A 62 14.82 21.03 -13.69
N PRO A 63 15.89 20.94 -12.88
CA PRO A 63 15.75 21.11 -11.43
C PRO A 63 15.22 22.49 -11.03
N LYS A 64 15.49 23.52 -11.84
CA LYS A 64 15.04 24.88 -11.55
C LYS A 64 13.53 25.06 -11.68
N MET A 65 12.87 24.24 -12.52
CA MET A 65 11.42 24.27 -12.69
C MET A 65 10.68 23.52 -11.58
N TYR A 66 11.40 22.74 -10.78
CA TYR A 66 10.84 21.90 -9.73
C TYR A 66 11.50 22.19 -8.37
N PRO A 67 11.38 23.43 -7.84
CA PRO A 67 11.81 23.66 -6.46
C PRO A 67 10.98 22.77 -5.54
N ASP A 68 11.49 22.51 -4.33
CA ASP A 68 10.91 21.52 -3.42
C ASP A 68 9.42 21.74 -3.17
N SER A 69 8.97 22.97 -2.99
CA SER A 69 7.55 23.28 -2.77
C SER A 69 6.67 22.87 -3.95
N ILE A 70 7.12 23.10 -5.18
CA ILE A 70 6.38 22.71 -6.40
C ILE A 70 6.42 21.20 -6.58
N TYR A 71 7.58 20.59 -6.37
CA TYR A 71 7.74 19.14 -6.48
C TYR A 71 6.81 18.40 -5.51
N GLN A 72 6.80 18.78 -4.23
CA GLN A 72 5.95 18.14 -3.22
C GLN A 72 4.47 18.30 -3.53
N LYS A 73 4.07 19.44 -4.06
CA LYS A 73 2.69 19.68 -4.47
C LYS A 73 2.26 18.75 -5.61
N LYS A 74 3.11 18.61 -6.63
CA LYS A 74 2.86 17.69 -7.74
C LYS A 74 2.85 16.24 -7.29
N LEU A 75 3.78 15.86 -6.42
CA LEU A 75 3.87 14.52 -5.86
C LEU A 75 2.60 14.18 -5.08
N SER A 76 2.09 15.09 -4.25
CA SER A 76 0.85 14.88 -3.49
C SER A 76 -0.35 14.65 -4.40
N LYS A 77 -0.45 15.39 -5.50
CA LYS A 77 -1.52 15.21 -6.48
C LYS A 77 -1.45 13.84 -7.14
N LEU A 78 -0.26 13.39 -7.53
CA LEU A 78 -0.09 12.05 -8.12
C LEU A 78 -0.48 10.97 -7.14
N LYS A 79 -0.07 11.07 -5.88
CA LYS A 79 -0.42 10.12 -4.83
C LYS A 79 -1.93 10.08 -4.56
N ALA A 80 -2.63 11.18 -4.80
CA ALA A 80 -4.09 11.26 -4.71
C ALA A 80 -4.82 10.72 -5.94
N GLY A 81 -4.08 10.24 -6.95
CA GLY A 81 -4.65 9.68 -8.16
C GLY A 81 -4.95 10.68 -9.26
N GLU A 82 -4.51 11.93 -9.11
CA GLU A 82 -4.69 12.97 -10.14
C GLU A 82 -3.58 12.86 -11.18
N LEU A 83 -3.83 12.10 -12.25
CA LEU A 83 -2.88 11.86 -13.34
C LEU A 83 -3.17 12.77 -14.53
N LYS A 84 -2.24 12.82 -15.48
CA LYS A 84 -2.38 13.66 -16.69
C LYS A 84 -3.62 13.32 -17.51
N ASP A 85 -3.96 12.05 -17.59
CA ASP A 85 -5.08 11.53 -18.39
C ASP A 85 -6.36 11.36 -17.56
N GLY A 86 -6.41 11.88 -16.34
CA GLY A 86 -7.59 11.88 -15.50
C GLY A 86 -7.34 11.32 -14.10
N LYS A 87 -8.36 11.42 -13.27
CA LYS A 87 -8.31 10.93 -11.90
C LYS A 87 -8.62 9.43 -11.87
N ILE A 88 -7.82 8.68 -11.09
CA ILE A 88 -8.04 7.26 -10.86
C ILE A 88 -8.34 7.01 -9.38
N PRO A 89 -9.07 5.93 -9.04
CA PRO A 89 -9.20 5.51 -7.64
C PRO A 89 -7.83 5.13 -7.07
N THR A 90 -7.60 5.44 -5.82
CA THR A 90 -6.36 5.08 -5.13
C THR A 90 -6.60 3.91 -4.20
N LEU A 91 -5.53 3.14 -3.95
CA LEU A 91 -5.54 2.08 -2.97
C LEU A 91 -5.46 2.69 -1.56
N THR A 92 -6.34 2.26 -0.68
CA THR A 92 -6.26 2.55 0.75
C THR A 92 -5.75 1.30 1.45
N VAL A 93 -4.65 1.44 2.19
CA VAL A 93 -4.05 0.34 2.94
C VAL A 93 -4.35 0.52 4.43
N ILE A 94 -4.87 -0.52 5.05
CA ILE A 94 -5.10 -0.55 6.49
C ILE A 94 -4.09 -1.52 7.10
N ILE A 95 -3.21 -1.00 7.94
CA ILE A 95 -2.14 -1.76 8.59
C ILE A 95 -2.58 -2.06 10.02
N LYS A 96 -2.69 -3.34 10.36
CA LYS A 96 -3.12 -3.78 11.68
C LYS A 96 -2.05 -4.66 12.32
N PRO A 97 -1.14 -4.09 13.12
CA PRO A 97 -0.14 -4.89 13.82
C PRO A 97 -0.79 -5.67 14.97
N SER A 98 -0.32 -6.90 15.18
CA SER A 98 -0.67 -7.65 16.38
C SER A 98 0.11 -7.12 17.58
N ASP A 99 -0.32 -7.48 18.79
CA ASP A 99 0.39 -7.08 20.01
C ASP A 99 1.84 -7.61 20.05
N ASN A 100 2.09 -8.70 19.34
CA ASN A 100 3.41 -9.32 19.27
C ASN A 100 4.25 -8.82 18.10
N ALA A 101 3.73 -7.88 17.30
CA ALA A 101 4.47 -7.33 16.17
C ALA A 101 5.62 -6.47 16.67
N SER A 102 6.79 -6.61 16.05
CA SER A 102 7.95 -5.82 16.41
C SER A 102 7.86 -4.41 15.82
N TYR A 103 8.58 -3.48 16.44
CA TYR A 103 8.73 -2.13 15.90
C TYR A 103 9.32 -2.16 14.48
N LYS A 104 10.25 -3.09 14.24
CA LYS A 104 10.83 -3.29 12.91
C LYS A 104 9.77 -3.64 11.87
N ASN A 105 8.82 -4.51 12.21
CA ASN A 105 7.72 -4.87 11.30
C ASN A 105 6.87 -3.66 10.94
N MET A 106 6.60 -2.80 11.89
CA MET A 106 5.86 -1.56 11.65
C MET A 106 6.63 -0.62 10.72
N VAL A 107 7.92 -0.43 10.96
CA VAL A 107 8.79 0.41 10.12
C VAL A 107 8.86 -0.16 8.71
N ASP A 108 9.02 -1.48 8.57
CA ASP A 108 9.06 -2.14 7.27
C ASP A 108 7.76 -1.92 6.48
N ALA A 109 6.60 -1.97 7.15
CA ALA A 109 5.31 -1.70 6.51
C ALA A 109 5.21 -0.26 6.02
N LEU A 110 5.63 0.70 6.83
CA LEU A 110 5.63 2.12 6.45
C LEU A 110 6.60 2.40 5.31
N ASP A 111 7.76 1.74 5.31
CA ASP A 111 8.73 1.85 4.22
C ASP A 111 8.14 1.36 2.89
N GLU A 112 7.37 0.28 2.91
CA GLU A 112 6.69 -0.21 1.70
C GLU A 112 5.71 0.83 1.16
N MET A 113 4.99 1.53 2.02
CA MET A 113 4.09 2.62 1.59
C MET A 113 4.88 3.73 0.88
N GLN A 114 6.03 4.10 1.39
CA GLN A 114 6.90 5.10 0.76
C GLN A 114 7.48 4.62 -0.57
N ILE A 115 8.00 3.41 -0.61
CA ILE A 115 8.59 2.82 -1.82
C ILE A 115 7.58 2.80 -2.96
N LEU A 116 6.33 2.47 -2.67
CA LEU A 116 5.27 2.35 -3.66
C LEU A 116 4.50 3.65 -3.89
N SER A 117 4.87 4.74 -3.24
CA SER A 117 4.18 6.03 -3.32
C SER A 117 2.70 5.94 -2.94
N ILE A 118 2.38 5.09 -1.97
CA ILE A 118 1.02 4.97 -1.44
C ILE A 118 0.78 6.11 -0.46
N GLY A 119 -0.15 7.00 -0.80
CA GLY A 119 -0.44 8.18 0.01
C GLY A 119 -1.55 8.00 1.03
N THR A 120 -2.39 6.97 0.87
CA THR A 120 -3.55 6.74 1.74
C THR A 120 -3.37 5.42 2.48
N TYR A 121 -2.98 5.50 3.74
CA TYR A 121 -2.89 4.36 4.63
C TYR A 121 -3.22 4.77 6.06
N VAL A 122 -3.73 3.82 6.84
CA VAL A 122 -4.01 4.01 8.26
C VAL A 122 -3.44 2.85 9.06
N ILE A 123 -3.04 3.15 10.27
CA ILE A 123 -2.63 2.14 11.25
C ILE A 123 -3.76 2.04 12.26
N ASP A 124 -4.29 0.84 12.42
CA ASP A 124 -5.41 0.59 13.30
C ASP A 124 -5.15 -0.67 14.13
N LYS A 125 -5.97 -0.89 15.13
CA LYS A 125 -5.88 -2.05 16.01
C LYS A 125 -6.68 -3.22 15.41
N LEU A 126 -6.25 -4.44 15.74
CA LEU A 126 -7.03 -5.63 15.44
C LEU A 126 -8.31 -5.60 16.29
N ASN A 127 -9.46 -5.69 15.65
CA ASN A 127 -10.75 -5.78 16.34
C ASN A 127 -11.14 -7.25 16.54
N ALA A 128 -12.30 -7.50 17.17
CA ALA A 128 -12.78 -8.85 17.45
C ALA A 128 -12.97 -9.68 16.17
N ASP A 129 -13.46 -9.06 15.10
CA ASP A 129 -13.68 -9.75 13.82
C ASP A 129 -12.35 -10.13 13.16
N ASP A 130 -11.36 -9.25 13.25
CA ASP A 130 -10.00 -9.52 12.74
C ASP A 130 -9.38 -10.71 13.48
N LEU A 131 -9.49 -10.73 14.81
CA LEU A 131 -8.97 -11.82 15.64
C LEU A 131 -9.67 -13.14 15.34
N HIS A 132 -10.98 -13.10 15.11
CA HIS A 132 -11.76 -14.28 14.72
C HIS A 132 -11.24 -14.85 13.39
N LEU A 133 -11.04 -14.01 12.39
CA LEU A 133 -10.54 -14.41 11.07
C LEU A 133 -9.13 -14.99 11.16
N LEU A 134 -8.24 -14.37 11.92
CA LEU A 134 -6.88 -14.88 12.14
C LEU A 134 -6.89 -16.24 12.82
N LYS A 135 -7.77 -16.43 13.78
CA LYS A 135 -7.94 -17.71 14.46
C LYS A 135 -8.43 -18.81 13.50
N LEU A 136 -9.40 -18.49 12.64
CA LEU A 136 -9.87 -19.41 11.60
C LEU A 136 -8.74 -19.76 10.62
N ARG A 137 -7.87 -18.83 10.31
CA ARG A 137 -6.72 -19.03 9.43
C ARG A 137 -5.62 -19.87 10.09
N GLY A 138 -5.72 -20.11 11.40
CA GLY A 138 -4.72 -20.88 12.15
C GLY A 138 -3.52 -20.07 12.61
N VAL A 139 -3.64 -18.75 12.64
CA VAL A 139 -2.58 -17.86 13.09
C VAL A 139 -2.52 -17.85 14.61
N LYS A 140 -1.35 -18.08 15.17
CA LYS A 140 -1.11 -17.97 16.61
C LYS A 140 -0.76 -16.54 16.97
N LEU A 141 -1.49 -15.99 17.93
CA LEU A 141 -1.29 -14.62 18.41
C LEU A 141 -0.74 -14.60 19.83
#